data_f2e4c3f0deb72e493a3caf51e2fd650f
#
_entry.id   f2e4c3f0deb72e493a3caf51e2fd650f
#
_cell.length_a   1.000
_cell.length_b   1.000
_cell.length_c   1.000
_cell.angle_alpha   90.00
_cell.angle_beta   90.00
_cell.angle_gamma   90.00
#
_symmetry.space_group_name_H-M   'P 1'
#
loop_
_entity.id
_entity.type
_entity.pdbx_description
1 polymer ?
#
loop_
_entity_poly.entity_id
_entity_poly.type
_entity_poly.pdbx_seq_one_letter_code
_entity_poly.pdbx_strand_id
1 'polypeptide(L)'
;MLPAGRFDAELADEIPDGEITCPHCWKSFPADRMLYISCHPALLGDPVAGDMEQLRFLPAKFNAAGQPLDNHGIPCTDMACPRCHLRIPSTVADLPSCGFSIVGAPSSGKSYYLTALVHSLRRTLSELFSCSFLDVDPLLNAILDGYERTIFMAVDRKAVAVLPKTQQTGRDFSDQVLLDGVATDLPKPFIFELKPIASAGKRMENCNVIFYDNAGEHFQPGTDVLINPATRHLAGSRGIVFLFDPTNDAAMRRLCNRQDPQMADAAKVSDQAVLLAEMINRIRRHRNMAASEKADIPLVIAVAKYDAWRGHFAPEPEKLKTVVESADCSDGKLDIGILQQVSFALRELMLEYAPAVVSSAEAFFRRVWFVPVSNFGCLARRDANGYIGIVPEELHPIWVEEPFLILLYELGLIGGTLPERSGCVPGFDCRVSGDSIMFRHPVSGKRVLLPSNYLGAVLEIGKKRYAMPPERGTHAGTRGTAAGDLWS
;
A
#
# COMPACT_ATOMS: atom_id res chain seq x y z
N MET A 1 24.55 9.99 13.40
CA MET A 1 23.78 8.91 14.03
C MET A 1 22.40 9.48 14.35
N LEU A 2 21.43 9.29 13.47
CA LEU A 2 20.03 9.53 13.79
C LEU A 2 19.60 8.43 14.76
N PRO A 3 18.81 8.74 15.80
CA PRO A 3 18.22 7.70 16.61
C PRO A 3 17.36 6.82 15.71
N ALA A 4 17.45 5.52 15.95
CA ALA A 4 16.57 4.54 15.35
C ALA A 4 15.15 5.09 15.42
N GLY A 5 14.48 5.18 14.26
CA GLY A 5 13.05 5.39 14.23
C GLY A 5 12.48 4.37 15.22
N ARG A 6 11.87 4.86 16.26
CA ARG A 6 11.06 4.03 17.13
C ARG A 6 10.04 3.41 16.18
N PHE A 7 10.04 2.11 16.09
CA PHE A 7 8.78 1.38 16.12
C PHE A 7 8.12 1.99 17.36
N ASP A 8 7.33 3.04 17.16
CA ASP A 8 6.64 3.60 18.30
C ASP A 8 5.79 2.47 18.82
N ALA A 9 6.10 2.04 20.03
CA ALA A 9 5.32 1.06 20.77
C ALA A 9 3.82 1.44 20.77
N GLU A 10 3.49 2.71 20.57
CA GLU A 10 2.12 3.22 20.41
C GLU A 10 1.39 2.71 19.14
N LEU A 11 2.10 2.26 18.08
CA LEU A 11 1.46 1.63 16.92
C LEU A 11 1.29 0.10 17.08
N ALA A 12 1.98 -0.49 18.06
CA ALA A 12 1.78 -1.88 18.47
C ALA A 12 0.64 -2.03 19.49
N ASP A 13 0.18 -0.94 20.11
CA ASP A 13 -0.78 -0.97 21.22
C ASP A 13 -2.23 -1.35 20.85
N GLU A 14 -2.53 -1.65 19.57
CA GLU A 14 -3.88 -2.09 19.19
C GLU A 14 -4.04 -3.62 19.03
N ILE A 15 -2.95 -4.39 19.09
CA ILE A 15 -3.03 -5.86 19.16
C ILE A 15 -2.40 -6.29 20.48
N PRO A 16 -3.18 -6.75 21.46
CA PRO A 16 -2.63 -7.30 22.70
C PRO A 16 -1.58 -8.35 22.39
N ASP A 17 -0.48 -8.36 23.15
CA ASP A 17 0.58 -9.37 23.03
C ASP A 17 -0.02 -10.79 22.98
N GLY A 18 0.22 -11.52 21.88
CA GLY A 18 -0.29 -12.87 21.66
C GLY A 18 -1.61 -12.98 20.88
N GLU A 19 -2.17 -11.89 20.36
CA GLU A 19 -3.32 -11.96 19.45
C GLU A 19 -2.88 -12.04 17.98
N ILE A 20 -3.62 -12.86 17.23
CA ILE A 20 -3.44 -13.06 15.78
C ILE A 20 -4.60 -12.39 15.06
N THR A 21 -4.32 -11.54 14.08
CA THR A 21 -5.35 -10.97 13.21
C THR A 21 -5.52 -11.82 11.95
N CYS A 22 -6.72 -12.34 11.74
CA CYS A 22 -7.03 -13.12 10.55
C CYS A 22 -6.92 -12.28 9.28
N PRO A 23 -6.16 -12.69 8.27
CA PRO A 23 -6.01 -11.92 7.03
C PRO A 23 -7.27 -11.91 6.15
N HIS A 24 -8.23 -12.81 6.38
CA HIS A 24 -9.47 -12.91 5.60
C HIS A 24 -10.62 -12.10 6.19
N CYS A 25 -10.90 -12.24 7.50
CA CYS A 25 -12.05 -11.59 8.14
C CYS A 25 -11.69 -10.45 9.11
N TRP A 26 -10.42 -10.15 9.28
CA TRP A 26 -9.83 -9.08 10.13
C TRP A 26 -10.28 -9.12 11.60
N LYS A 27 -10.68 -10.29 12.07
CA LYS A 27 -10.95 -10.51 13.48
C LYS A 27 -9.67 -10.96 14.17
N SER A 28 -9.32 -10.26 15.26
CA SER A 28 -8.24 -10.68 16.15
C SER A 28 -8.74 -11.72 17.13
N PHE A 29 -7.87 -12.67 17.48
CA PHE A 29 -8.15 -13.74 18.43
C PHE A 29 -6.83 -14.24 19.05
N PRO A 30 -6.85 -14.75 20.28
CA PRO A 30 -5.67 -15.26 20.94
C PRO A 30 -5.20 -16.59 20.31
N ALA A 31 -3.90 -16.86 20.32
CA ALA A 31 -3.28 -17.99 19.65
C ALA A 31 -3.84 -19.36 20.11
N ASP A 32 -4.28 -19.47 21.37
CA ASP A 32 -4.88 -20.69 21.94
C ASP A 32 -6.28 -21.03 21.35
N ARG A 33 -6.88 -20.10 20.60
CA ARG A 33 -8.14 -20.29 19.87
C ARG A 33 -7.96 -20.71 18.42
N MET A 34 -6.71 -20.82 17.94
CA MET A 34 -6.44 -21.24 16.57
C MET A 34 -7.03 -22.62 16.30
N LEU A 35 -7.79 -22.74 15.21
CA LEU A 35 -8.29 -24.02 14.74
C LEU A 35 -7.27 -24.70 13.83
N TYR A 36 -7.39 -26.03 13.74
CA TYR A 36 -6.64 -26.84 12.78
C TYR A 36 -7.57 -27.51 11.78
N ILE A 37 -7.08 -27.74 10.57
CA ILE A 37 -7.84 -28.38 9.49
C ILE A 37 -7.57 -29.88 9.57
N SER A 38 -8.63 -30.68 9.69
CA SER A 38 -8.50 -32.13 9.76
C SER A 38 -7.94 -32.71 8.45
N CYS A 39 -7.13 -33.78 8.57
CA CYS A 39 -6.49 -34.40 7.41
C CYS A 39 -7.20 -35.70 6.98
N HIS A 40 -8.01 -36.31 7.84
CA HIS A 40 -8.70 -37.56 7.49
C HIS A 40 -9.83 -37.34 6.50
N PRO A 41 -9.89 -38.06 5.36
CA PRO A 41 -10.89 -37.82 4.28
C PRO A 41 -12.35 -37.97 4.73
N ALA A 42 -12.64 -38.70 5.80
CA ALA A 42 -14.00 -38.83 6.31
C ALA A 42 -14.46 -37.64 7.18
N LEU A 43 -13.57 -36.71 7.52
CA LEU A 43 -13.90 -35.51 8.30
C LEU A 43 -14.22 -34.35 7.40
N LEU A 44 -15.33 -34.45 6.66
CA LEU A 44 -15.89 -33.40 5.80
C LEU A 44 -17.07 -32.73 6.49
N GLY A 45 -17.43 -31.55 5.99
CA GLY A 45 -18.58 -30.79 6.45
C GLY A 45 -18.23 -29.79 7.54
N ASP A 46 -17.53 -28.74 7.19
CA ASP A 46 -17.29 -27.64 8.12
C ASP A 46 -18.48 -26.67 8.15
N PRO A 47 -19.01 -26.32 9.35
CA PRO A 47 -20.24 -25.55 9.47
C PRO A 47 -20.11 -24.10 8.97
N VAL A 48 -18.88 -23.60 8.79
CA VAL A 48 -18.60 -22.23 8.36
C VAL A 48 -18.00 -22.21 6.95
N ALA A 49 -17.02 -23.07 6.68
CA ALA A 49 -16.34 -23.11 5.39
C ALA A 49 -17.13 -23.88 4.30
N GLY A 50 -18.02 -24.80 4.72
CA GLY A 50 -18.94 -25.51 3.81
C GLY A 50 -18.86 -27.02 3.88
N ASP A 51 -19.87 -27.67 3.31
CA ASP A 51 -20.09 -29.13 3.39
C ASP A 51 -18.99 -29.97 2.71
N MET A 52 -18.31 -29.42 1.73
CA MET A 52 -17.23 -30.10 0.99
C MET A 52 -15.84 -29.82 1.59
N GLU A 53 -15.78 -29.00 2.60
CA GLU A 53 -14.55 -28.62 3.27
C GLU A 53 -14.23 -29.56 4.43
N GLN A 54 -12.94 -29.77 4.69
CA GLN A 54 -12.46 -30.52 5.84
C GLN A 54 -12.90 -29.85 7.14
N LEU A 55 -13.25 -30.65 8.16
CA LEU A 55 -13.68 -30.13 9.45
C LEU A 55 -12.53 -29.35 10.13
N ARG A 56 -12.83 -28.17 10.66
CA ARG A 56 -11.91 -27.41 11.51
C ARG A 56 -12.19 -27.75 12.97
N PHE A 57 -11.13 -27.93 13.76
CA PHE A 57 -11.24 -28.31 15.15
C PHE A 57 -10.24 -27.60 16.06
N LEU A 58 -10.62 -27.38 17.29
CA LEU A 58 -9.69 -26.93 18.32
C LEU A 58 -8.94 -28.18 18.87
N PRO A 59 -7.58 -28.21 18.84
CA PRO A 59 -6.83 -29.41 19.21
C PRO A 59 -6.94 -29.70 20.69
N ALA A 60 -7.25 -30.96 21.01
CA ALA A 60 -7.27 -31.49 22.38
C ALA A 60 -6.19 -32.55 22.62
N LYS A 61 -5.62 -33.11 21.56
CA LYS A 61 -4.59 -34.15 21.60
C LYS A 61 -3.44 -33.78 20.67
N PHE A 62 -2.24 -34.13 21.10
CA PHE A 62 -1.00 -33.88 20.37
C PHE A 62 -0.17 -35.18 20.32
N ASN A 63 0.61 -35.33 19.24
CA ASN A 63 1.60 -36.42 19.18
C ASN A 63 2.88 -36.05 19.97
N ALA A 64 3.87 -36.94 19.97
CA ALA A 64 5.15 -36.74 20.68
C ALA A 64 5.98 -35.56 20.09
N ALA A 65 5.71 -35.14 18.84
CA ALA A 65 6.34 -33.99 18.19
C ALA A 65 5.57 -32.68 18.42
N GLY A 66 4.51 -32.68 19.24
CA GLY A 66 3.69 -31.51 19.53
C GLY A 66 2.69 -31.15 18.41
N GLN A 67 2.50 -32.00 17.41
CA GLN A 67 1.54 -31.77 16.34
C GLN A 67 0.12 -32.14 16.78
N PRO A 68 -0.89 -31.29 16.51
CA PRO A 68 -2.29 -31.61 16.82
C PRO A 68 -2.76 -32.83 16.06
N LEU A 69 -3.60 -33.63 16.71
CA LEU A 69 -4.20 -34.81 16.11
C LEU A 69 -5.70 -34.59 15.88
N ASP A 70 -6.18 -34.96 14.70
CA ASP A 70 -7.61 -34.97 14.41
C ASP A 70 -8.33 -36.12 15.16
N ASN A 71 -9.66 -36.24 14.99
CA ASN A 71 -10.46 -37.25 15.67
C ASN A 71 -10.11 -38.68 15.26
N HIS A 72 -9.39 -38.91 14.19
CA HIS A 72 -8.86 -40.19 13.73
C HIS A 72 -7.39 -40.41 14.12
N GLY A 73 -6.77 -39.45 14.84
CA GLY A 73 -5.39 -39.53 15.28
C GLY A 73 -4.36 -39.18 14.20
N ILE A 74 -4.77 -38.54 13.10
CA ILE A 74 -3.86 -38.07 12.05
C ILE A 74 -3.29 -36.68 12.44
N PRO A 75 -1.96 -36.49 12.33
CA PRO A 75 -1.35 -35.21 12.60
C PRO A 75 -1.80 -34.16 11.57
N CYS A 76 -2.19 -32.98 12.05
CA CYS A 76 -2.63 -31.86 11.26
C CYS A 76 -1.70 -30.65 11.45
N THR A 77 -1.36 -29.95 10.37
CA THR A 77 -0.44 -28.80 10.40
C THR A 77 -1.10 -27.53 9.90
N ASP A 78 -2.14 -27.66 9.08
CA ASP A 78 -2.83 -26.50 8.52
C ASP A 78 -3.74 -25.85 9.57
N MET A 79 -3.56 -24.54 9.75
CA MET A 79 -4.29 -23.72 10.71
C MET A 79 -5.45 -22.98 10.06
N ALA A 80 -6.46 -22.64 10.83
CA ALA A 80 -7.63 -21.90 10.38
C ALA A 80 -8.11 -20.88 11.43
N CYS A 81 -8.75 -19.82 10.94
CA CYS A 81 -9.37 -18.80 11.78
C CYS A 81 -10.55 -19.37 12.57
N PRO A 82 -10.68 -19.10 13.89
CA PRO A 82 -11.81 -19.56 14.69
C PRO A 82 -13.16 -18.91 14.31
N ARG A 83 -13.16 -17.86 13.51
CA ARG A 83 -14.38 -17.18 13.08
C ARG A 83 -14.81 -17.54 11.66
N CYS A 84 -13.93 -17.38 10.68
CA CYS A 84 -14.29 -17.62 9.27
C CYS A 84 -13.87 -18.99 8.76
N HIS A 85 -13.14 -19.78 9.55
CA HIS A 85 -12.65 -21.11 9.23
C HIS A 85 -11.75 -21.20 7.98
N LEU A 86 -11.37 -20.04 7.39
CA LEU A 86 -10.42 -20.01 6.30
C LEU A 86 -9.01 -20.27 6.80
N ARG A 87 -8.21 -20.89 5.93
CA ARG A 87 -6.84 -21.28 6.23
C ARG A 87 -5.97 -20.05 6.51
N ILE A 88 -5.15 -20.15 7.56
CA ILE A 88 -4.15 -19.14 7.94
C ILE A 88 -2.76 -19.78 7.76
N PRO A 89 -1.87 -19.17 6.95
CA PRO A 89 -0.48 -19.60 6.87
C PRO A 89 0.24 -19.51 8.23
N SER A 90 1.16 -20.43 8.52
CA SER A 90 1.88 -20.47 9.80
C SER A 90 2.66 -19.18 10.09
N THR A 91 3.24 -18.58 9.05
CA THR A 91 3.96 -17.31 9.19
C THR A 91 3.08 -16.17 9.72
N VAL A 92 1.76 -16.19 9.45
CA VAL A 92 0.82 -15.17 9.98
C VAL A 92 0.60 -15.36 11.50
N ALA A 93 0.75 -16.59 11.98
CA ALA A 93 0.69 -16.88 13.43
C ALA A 93 2.00 -16.51 14.15
N ASP A 94 3.14 -16.60 13.45
CA ASP A 94 4.48 -16.47 14.03
C ASP A 94 5.10 -15.09 13.87
N LEU A 95 4.68 -14.31 12.86
CA LEU A 95 5.28 -13.03 12.50
C LEU A 95 4.25 -11.90 12.50
N PRO A 96 4.66 -10.67 12.83
CA PRO A 96 3.80 -9.52 12.70
C PRO A 96 3.34 -9.33 11.25
N SER A 97 2.10 -8.88 11.08
CA SER A 97 1.48 -8.73 9.77
C SER A 97 1.14 -7.26 9.49
N CYS A 98 1.56 -6.77 8.31
CA CYS A 98 1.28 -5.45 7.81
C CYS A 98 0.33 -5.54 6.60
N GLY A 99 -0.92 -5.13 6.77
CA GLY A 99 -1.91 -5.07 5.69
C GLY A 99 -1.79 -3.78 4.89
N PHE A 100 -1.84 -3.88 3.56
CA PHE A 100 -1.85 -2.75 2.65
C PHE A 100 -3.05 -2.85 1.71
N SER A 101 -3.78 -1.76 1.57
CA SER A 101 -4.95 -1.71 0.71
C SER A 101 -4.66 -0.94 -0.58
N ILE A 102 -4.99 -1.56 -1.71
CA ILE A 102 -4.95 -0.90 -3.02
C ILE A 102 -6.39 -0.56 -3.39
N VAL A 103 -6.68 0.73 -3.49
CA VAL A 103 -8.02 1.27 -3.77
C VAL A 103 -7.98 2.10 -5.04
N GLY A 104 -9.05 2.11 -5.80
CA GLY A 104 -9.16 2.90 -7.03
C GLY A 104 -10.43 2.57 -7.79
N ALA A 105 -10.79 3.40 -8.75
CA ALA A 105 -11.98 3.24 -9.57
C ALA A 105 -11.99 1.90 -10.33
N PRO A 106 -13.16 1.41 -10.75
CA PRO A 106 -13.22 0.29 -11.70
C PRO A 106 -12.37 0.60 -12.94
N SER A 107 -11.65 -0.40 -13.43
CA SER A 107 -10.76 -0.28 -14.60
C SER A 107 -9.57 0.70 -14.44
N SER A 108 -9.25 1.16 -13.22
CA SER A 108 -8.04 1.98 -12.98
C SER A 108 -6.71 1.21 -13.11
N GLY A 109 -6.76 -0.12 -13.27
CA GLY A 109 -5.59 -0.95 -13.46
C GLY A 109 -4.98 -1.51 -12.17
N LYS A 110 -5.78 -1.69 -11.10
CA LYS A 110 -5.31 -2.20 -9.79
C LYS A 110 -4.60 -3.55 -9.89
N SER A 111 -5.22 -4.55 -10.52
CA SER A 111 -4.63 -5.87 -10.67
C SER A 111 -3.35 -5.83 -11.51
N TYR A 112 -3.31 -5.01 -12.56
CA TYR A 112 -2.08 -4.75 -13.31
C TYR A 112 -1.00 -4.05 -12.46
N TYR A 113 -1.40 -3.08 -11.63
CA TYR A 113 -0.49 -2.42 -10.70
C TYR A 113 0.10 -3.40 -9.70
N LEU A 114 -0.74 -4.22 -9.05
CA LEU A 114 -0.30 -5.20 -8.07
C LEU A 114 0.64 -6.25 -8.71
N THR A 115 0.33 -6.69 -9.94
CA THR A 115 1.19 -7.62 -10.68
C THR A 115 2.56 -7.01 -10.98
N ALA A 116 2.59 -5.76 -11.49
CA ALA A 116 3.83 -5.06 -11.77
C ALA A 116 4.63 -4.76 -10.49
N LEU A 117 3.94 -4.36 -9.42
CA LEU A 117 4.53 -4.11 -8.11
C LEU A 117 5.24 -5.36 -7.58
N VAL A 118 4.54 -6.49 -7.48
CA VAL A 118 5.12 -7.73 -6.92
C VAL A 118 6.29 -8.20 -7.78
N HIS A 119 6.14 -8.18 -9.11
CA HIS A 119 7.22 -8.53 -10.03
C HIS A 119 8.48 -7.69 -9.78
N SER A 120 8.32 -6.38 -9.68
CA SER A 120 9.43 -5.45 -9.46
C SER A 120 10.02 -5.58 -8.05
N LEU A 121 9.18 -5.72 -7.01
CA LEU A 121 9.63 -5.82 -5.62
C LEU A 121 10.53 -7.03 -5.36
N ARG A 122 10.28 -8.18 -6.01
CA ARG A 122 11.13 -9.37 -5.87
C ARG A 122 12.61 -9.06 -6.19
N ARG A 123 12.84 -8.19 -7.15
CA ARG A 123 14.19 -7.74 -7.54
C ARG A 123 14.66 -6.56 -6.70
N THR A 124 13.88 -5.49 -6.65
CA THR A 124 14.27 -4.22 -6.02
C THR A 124 14.59 -4.39 -4.54
N LEU A 125 13.79 -5.15 -3.78
CA LEU A 125 14.05 -5.39 -2.37
C LEU A 125 15.30 -6.24 -2.15
N SER A 126 15.54 -7.23 -3.00
CA SER A 126 16.74 -8.07 -2.88
C SER A 126 18.01 -7.32 -3.27
N GLU A 127 18.00 -6.60 -4.39
CA GLU A 127 19.18 -5.92 -4.94
C GLU A 127 19.54 -4.65 -4.17
N LEU A 128 18.54 -3.84 -3.76
CA LEU A 128 18.78 -2.51 -3.22
C LEU A 128 18.61 -2.43 -1.68
N PHE A 129 17.84 -3.33 -1.07
CA PHE A 129 17.54 -3.27 0.36
C PHE A 129 17.99 -4.51 1.14
N SER A 130 18.71 -5.42 0.53
CA SER A 130 19.16 -6.69 1.15
C SER A 130 18.02 -7.43 1.86
N CYS A 131 16.84 -7.44 1.23
CA CYS A 131 15.62 -8.01 1.78
C CYS A 131 14.96 -8.95 0.77
N SER A 132 14.67 -10.18 1.18
CA SER A 132 13.90 -11.10 0.35
C SER A 132 12.41 -10.84 0.49
N PHE A 133 11.69 -11.01 -0.63
CA PHE A 133 10.23 -10.89 -0.71
C PHE A 133 9.68 -12.20 -1.27
N LEU A 134 9.13 -13.02 -0.38
CA LEU A 134 8.81 -14.42 -0.63
C LEU A 134 7.31 -14.68 -0.55
N ASP A 135 6.82 -15.58 -1.39
CA ASP A 135 5.44 -16.07 -1.28
C ASP A 135 5.29 -16.92 -0.01
N VAL A 136 4.34 -16.55 0.83
CA VAL A 136 4.01 -17.30 2.05
C VAL A 136 3.12 -18.50 1.72
N ASP A 137 2.15 -18.29 0.85
CA ASP A 137 1.22 -19.33 0.41
C ASP A 137 1.04 -19.27 -1.12
N PRO A 138 1.70 -20.18 -1.87
CA PRO A 138 1.57 -20.23 -3.31
C PRO A 138 0.14 -20.46 -3.82
N LEU A 139 -0.73 -21.08 -3.02
CA LEU A 139 -2.14 -21.29 -3.41
C LEU A 139 -2.94 -19.99 -3.33
N LEU A 140 -2.72 -19.17 -2.30
CA LEU A 140 -3.35 -17.86 -2.17
C LEU A 140 -2.84 -16.91 -3.25
N ASN A 141 -1.55 -16.97 -3.59
CA ASN A 141 -0.92 -16.09 -4.56
C ASN A 141 -1.02 -16.60 -6.02
N ALA A 142 -1.60 -17.80 -6.26
CA ALA A 142 -1.62 -18.46 -7.58
C ALA A 142 -2.20 -17.60 -8.71
N ILE A 143 -3.20 -16.78 -8.43
CA ILE A 143 -3.80 -15.87 -9.41
C ILE A 143 -2.80 -14.80 -9.81
N LEU A 144 -2.12 -14.21 -8.84
CA LEU A 144 -1.12 -13.18 -9.07
C LEU A 144 0.09 -13.72 -9.82
N ASP A 145 0.53 -14.94 -9.49
CA ASP A 145 1.56 -15.67 -10.27
C ASP A 145 1.13 -15.92 -11.71
N GLY A 146 -0.14 -16.26 -11.92
CA GLY A 146 -0.72 -16.39 -13.26
C GLY A 146 -0.69 -15.08 -14.06
N TYR A 147 -0.98 -13.97 -13.40
CA TYR A 147 -0.90 -12.63 -13.99
C TYR A 147 0.55 -12.25 -14.32
N GLU A 148 1.49 -12.51 -13.41
CA GLU A 148 2.90 -12.25 -13.61
C GLU A 148 3.45 -13.04 -14.82
N ARG A 149 3.10 -14.32 -14.94
CA ARG A 149 3.45 -15.15 -16.10
C ARG A 149 2.86 -14.61 -17.40
N THR A 150 1.61 -14.18 -17.38
CA THR A 150 0.92 -13.64 -18.56
C THR A 150 1.58 -12.36 -19.07
N ILE A 151 2.01 -11.47 -18.18
CA ILE A 151 2.51 -10.14 -18.50
C ILE A 151 4.02 -10.15 -18.72
N PHE A 152 4.78 -10.69 -17.76
CA PHE A 152 6.24 -10.55 -17.74
C PHE A 152 7.00 -11.78 -18.29
N MET A 153 6.34 -12.95 -18.31
CA MET A 153 6.93 -14.21 -18.76
C MET A 153 6.22 -14.77 -19.99
N ALA A 154 5.52 -13.93 -20.76
CA ALA A 154 4.79 -14.34 -21.95
C ALA A 154 5.72 -15.03 -22.97
N VAL A 155 5.27 -16.16 -23.52
CA VAL A 155 6.00 -16.93 -24.57
C VAL A 155 6.09 -16.10 -25.84
N ASP A 156 4.97 -15.53 -26.29
CA ASP A 156 4.94 -14.57 -27.39
C ASP A 156 4.96 -13.15 -26.83
N ARG A 157 6.13 -12.55 -26.82
CA ARG A 157 6.35 -11.21 -26.28
C ARG A 157 5.86 -10.09 -27.19
N LYS A 158 5.46 -10.41 -28.43
CA LYS A 158 4.96 -9.43 -29.42
C LYS A 158 3.44 -9.41 -29.50
N ALA A 159 2.78 -10.45 -29.03
CA ALA A 159 1.33 -10.49 -28.91
C ALA A 159 0.84 -9.60 -27.77
N VAL A 160 -0.36 -9.03 -27.92
CA VAL A 160 -0.97 -8.24 -26.84
C VAL A 160 -1.41 -9.17 -25.71
N ALA A 161 -0.83 -9.00 -24.54
CA ALA A 161 -1.21 -9.71 -23.32
C ALA A 161 -2.33 -8.94 -22.59
N VAL A 162 -3.37 -9.66 -22.19
CA VAL A 162 -4.54 -9.12 -21.49
C VAL A 162 -4.77 -9.94 -20.23
N LEU A 163 -4.92 -9.26 -19.08
CA LEU A 163 -5.35 -9.93 -17.85
C LEU A 163 -6.86 -10.13 -17.87
N PRO A 164 -7.35 -11.25 -17.34
CA PRO A 164 -8.78 -11.44 -17.16
C PRO A 164 -9.33 -10.36 -16.22
N LYS A 165 -10.54 -9.90 -16.49
CA LYS A 165 -11.18 -8.88 -15.64
C LYS A 165 -11.45 -9.47 -14.25
N THR A 166 -10.98 -8.77 -13.21
CA THR A 166 -11.27 -9.13 -11.80
C THR A 166 -12.79 -9.12 -11.61
N GLN A 167 -13.37 -10.26 -11.27
CA GLN A 167 -14.80 -10.38 -10.99
C GLN A 167 -15.03 -10.16 -9.50
N GLN A 168 -16.11 -9.46 -9.14
CA GLN A 168 -16.47 -9.21 -7.72
C GLN A 168 -16.84 -10.50 -6.98
N THR A 169 -17.44 -11.43 -7.69
CA THR A 169 -17.92 -12.71 -7.18
C THR A 169 -17.32 -13.81 -8.03
N GLY A 170 -16.41 -14.55 -7.48
CA GLY A 170 -15.79 -15.70 -8.10
C GLY A 170 -14.83 -16.35 -7.13
N ARG A 171 -14.75 -17.68 -7.12
CA ARG A 171 -13.85 -18.46 -6.26
C ARG A 171 -12.38 -18.07 -6.39
N ASP A 172 -12.05 -17.30 -7.40
CA ASP A 172 -10.67 -16.85 -7.64
C ASP A 172 -10.29 -15.68 -6.75
N PHE A 173 -11.21 -14.74 -6.42
CA PHE A 173 -10.92 -13.50 -5.72
C PHE A 173 -11.57 -13.39 -4.34
N SER A 174 -12.52 -14.27 -4.02
CA SER A 174 -13.19 -14.32 -2.73
C SER A 174 -13.48 -15.76 -2.32
N ASP A 175 -13.49 -15.99 -1.02
CA ASP A 175 -13.97 -17.22 -0.42
C ASP A 175 -15.34 -16.96 0.23
N GLN A 176 -16.32 -17.79 -0.08
CA GLN A 176 -17.63 -17.70 0.54
C GLN A 176 -17.68 -18.56 1.78
N VAL A 177 -18.10 -17.97 2.88
CA VAL A 177 -18.23 -18.62 4.19
C VAL A 177 -19.57 -18.26 4.84
N LEU A 178 -20.01 -19.07 5.80
CA LEU A 178 -21.22 -18.82 6.59
C LEU A 178 -20.84 -18.10 7.88
N LEU A 179 -20.85 -16.77 7.90
CA LEU A 179 -20.64 -16.00 9.12
C LEU A 179 -21.98 -15.72 9.81
N ASP A 180 -22.12 -16.20 11.03
CA ASP A 180 -23.34 -16.05 11.84
C ASP A 180 -24.61 -16.53 11.07
N GLY A 181 -24.45 -17.57 10.24
CA GLY A 181 -25.52 -18.14 9.40
C GLY A 181 -25.80 -17.36 8.11
N VAL A 182 -25.03 -16.33 7.79
CA VAL A 182 -25.18 -15.52 6.58
C VAL A 182 -24.02 -15.83 5.62
N ALA A 183 -24.34 -16.19 4.39
CA ALA A 183 -23.35 -16.36 3.33
C ALA A 183 -22.61 -15.04 3.09
N THR A 184 -21.29 -15.04 3.28
CA THR A 184 -20.46 -13.86 3.23
C THR A 184 -19.25 -14.11 2.34
N ASP A 185 -19.02 -13.24 1.37
CA ASP A 185 -17.83 -13.28 0.52
C ASP A 185 -16.70 -12.50 1.19
N LEU A 186 -15.58 -13.17 1.45
CA LEU A 186 -14.37 -12.59 2.01
C LEU A 186 -13.30 -12.47 0.91
N PRO A 187 -12.70 -11.29 0.70
CA PRO A 187 -11.66 -11.14 -0.31
C PRO A 187 -10.42 -11.94 0.06
N LYS A 188 -9.80 -12.56 -0.95
CA LYS A 188 -8.55 -13.29 -0.78
C LYS A 188 -7.39 -12.32 -0.60
N PRO A 189 -6.57 -12.49 0.45
CA PRO A 189 -5.34 -11.75 0.62
C PRO A 189 -4.22 -12.33 -0.25
N PHE A 190 -3.31 -11.50 -0.73
CA PHE A 190 -2.00 -11.92 -1.24
C PHE A 190 -0.98 -11.73 -0.12
N ILE A 191 -0.31 -12.81 0.30
CA ILE A 191 0.53 -12.81 1.49
C ILE A 191 1.98 -13.12 1.11
N PHE A 192 2.88 -12.20 1.50
CA PHE A 192 4.31 -12.30 1.28
C PHE A 192 5.06 -12.16 2.60
N GLU A 193 6.21 -12.81 2.74
CA GLU A 193 7.15 -12.58 3.82
C GLU A 193 8.21 -11.58 3.36
N LEU A 194 8.39 -10.53 4.13
CA LEU A 194 9.49 -9.58 4.01
C LEU A 194 10.56 -9.98 5.02
N LYS A 195 11.70 -10.47 4.51
CA LYS A 195 12.76 -11.05 5.34
C LYS A 195 14.10 -10.41 5.06
N PRO A 196 14.70 -9.68 6.04
CA PRO A 196 16.05 -9.16 5.91
C PRO A 196 17.06 -10.28 5.68
N ILE A 197 17.98 -10.10 4.72
CA ILE A 197 19.10 -11.00 4.50
C ILE A 197 20.15 -10.67 5.58
N ALA A 198 20.56 -11.67 6.37
CA ALA A 198 21.37 -11.50 7.58
C ALA A 198 22.65 -10.70 7.31
N SER A 199 22.81 -9.62 8.02
CA SER A 199 23.93 -8.75 8.31
C SER A 199 23.64 -7.24 8.23
N ALA A 200 22.52 -6.86 7.68
CA ALA A 200 22.07 -5.49 7.75
C ALA A 200 21.72 -5.13 9.19
N GLY A 201 22.33 -4.07 9.72
CA GLY A 201 22.13 -3.68 11.12
C GLY A 201 20.64 -3.61 11.50
N LYS A 202 20.28 -4.22 12.58
CA LYS A 202 19.02 -4.43 13.31
C LYS A 202 17.82 -3.47 13.07
N ARG A 203 17.42 -3.16 11.84
CA ARG A 203 16.30 -2.22 11.62
C ARG A 203 15.00 -2.85 11.14
N MET A 204 15.06 -3.97 10.45
CA MET A 204 13.87 -4.63 9.96
C MET A 204 13.76 -6.01 10.59
N GLU A 205 12.64 -6.28 11.23
CA GLU A 205 12.24 -7.61 11.66
C GLU A 205 11.47 -8.29 10.54
N ASN A 206 11.51 -9.64 10.52
CA ASN A 206 10.69 -10.39 9.59
C ASN A 206 9.22 -10.02 9.81
N CYS A 207 8.49 -9.75 8.75
CA CYS A 207 7.06 -9.48 8.83
C CYS A 207 6.32 -10.01 7.60
N ASN A 208 5.01 -10.26 7.76
CA ASN A 208 4.15 -10.53 6.63
C ASN A 208 3.66 -9.22 6.03
N VAL A 209 3.68 -9.15 4.70
CA VAL A 209 3.06 -8.12 3.90
C VAL A 209 1.82 -8.71 3.26
N ILE A 210 0.67 -8.08 3.48
CA ILE A 210 -0.62 -8.57 3.00
C ILE A 210 -1.23 -7.52 2.09
N PHE A 211 -1.42 -7.85 0.82
CA PHE A 211 -2.12 -6.99 -0.13
C PHE A 211 -3.56 -7.44 -0.35
N TYR A 212 -4.45 -6.46 -0.51
CA TYR A 212 -5.84 -6.67 -0.90
C TYR A 212 -6.11 -5.97 -2.23
N ASP A 213 -6.46 -6.77 -3.27
CA ASP A 213 -6.95 -6.24 -4.55
C ASP A 213 -8.46 -6.04 -4.49
N ASN A 214 -8.87 -4.83 -4.18
CA ASN A 214 -10.27 -4.50 -4.02
C ASN A 214 -10.93 -4.19 -5.35
N ALA A 215 -12.04 -4.87 -5.63
CA ALA A 215 -12.91 -4.46 -6.73
C ALA A 215 -13.41 -3.03 -6.49
N GLY A 216 -13.21 -2.14 -7.47
CA GLY A 216 -13.57 -0.72 -7.35
C GLY A 216 -15.05 -0.48 -7.10
N GLU A 217 -15.89 -1.43 -7.50
CA GLU A 217 -17.34 -1.41 -7.29
C GLU A 217 -17.74 -1.51 -5.81
N HIS A 218 -16.90 -2.09 -4.95
CA HIS A 218 -17.14 -2.13 -3.50
C HIS A 218 -17.17 -0.75 -2.86
N PHE A 219 -16.61 0.27 -3.51
CA PHE A 219 -16.56 1.65 -3.01
C PHE A 219 -17.60 2.57 -3.64
N GLN A 220 -18.56 2.03 -4.40
CA GLN A 220 -19.65 2.85 -4.92
C GLN A 220 -20.59 3.26 -3.79
N PRO A 221 -21.09 4.50 -3.79
CA PRO A 221 -22.10 4.95 -2.83
C PRO A 221 -23.32 4.04 -2.81
N GLY A 222 -23.78 3.67 -1.63
CA GLY A 222 -24.95 2.79 -1.45
C GLY A 222 -24.66 1.28 -1.47
N THR A 223 -23.43 0.85 -1.73
CA THR A 223 -23.03 -0.56 -1.63
C THR A 223 -22.59 -0.96 -0.22
N ASP A 224 -22.53 -0.01 0.70
CA ASP A 224 -22.09 -0.24 2.08
C ASP A 224 -23.23 -0.85 2.90
N VAL A 225 -23.27 -2.16 2.94
CA VAL A 225 -24.02 -2.88 3.96
C VAL A 225 -23.09 -3.03 5.16
N LEU A 226 -23.50 -2.54 6.34
CA LEU A 226 -22.75 -2.63 7.61
C LEU A 226 -22.25 -4.07 7.92
N ILE A 227 -22.80 -5.06 7.25
CA ILE A 227 -22.50 -6.48 7.36
C ILE A 227 -21.42 -6.92 6.37
N ASN A 228 -21.13 -6.14 5.30
CA ASN A 228 -20.15 -6.55 4.31
C ASN A 228 -18.71 -6.31 4.81
N PRO A 229 -17.97 -7.38 5.14
CA PRO A 229 -16.61 -7.25 5.67
C PRO A 229 -15.58 -6.81 4.62
N ALA A 230 -15.96 -6.76 3.34
CA ALA A 230 -15.04 -6.50 2.22
C ALA A 230 -14.26 -5.17 2.33
N THR A 231 -14.65 -4.27 3.21
CA THR A 231 -13.97 -2.98 3.43
C THR A 231 -13.36 -2.82 4.82
N ARG A 232 -13.52 -3.82 5.70
CA ARG A 232 -12.93 -3.76 7.06
C ARG A 232 -11.41 -3.72 7.06
N HIS A 233 -10.77 -4.36 6.07
CA HIS A 233 -9.31 -4.33 5.92
C HIS A 233 -8.76 -2.90 5.80
N LEU A 234 -9.52 -1.93 5.26
CA LEU A 234 -9.10 -0.53 5.20
C LEU A 234 -8.80 0.06 6.58
N ALA A 235 -9.63 -0.26 7.56
CA ALA A 235 -9.43 0.22 8.93
C ALA A 235 -8.21 -0.43 9.61
N GLY A 236 -7.89 -1.67 9.27
CA GLY A 236 -6.70 -2.38 9.74
C GLY A 236 -5.45 -2.16 8.89
N SER A 237 -5.55 -1.42 7.78
CA SER A 237 -4.40 -1.18 6.91
C SER A 237 -3.36 -0.30 7.58
N ARG A 238 -2.10 -0.67 7.41
CA ARG A 238 -0.93 0.10 7.82
C ARG A 238 -0.55 1.16 6.79
N GLY A 239 -0.99 1.00 5.54
CA GLY A 239 -0.81 1.96 4.46
C GLY A 239 -1.82 1.75 3.34
N ILE A 240 -2.14 2.81 2.62
CA ILE A 240 -3.12 2.78 1.53
C ILE A 240 -2.48 3.37 0.27
N VAL A 241 -2.62 2.65 -0.84
CA VAL A 241 -2.35 3.16 -2.18
C VAL A 241 -3.69 3.44 -2.86
N PHE A 242 -3.98 4.72 -3.12
CA PHE A 242 -5.12 5.13 -3.91
C PHE A 242 -4.70 5.33 -5.36
N LEU A 243 -5.10 4.41 -6.22
CA LEU A 243 -4.78 4.44 -7.65
C LEU A 243 -5.73 5.39 -8.37
N PHE A 244 -5.28 6.61 -8.57
CA PHE A 244 -6.00 7.63 -9.32
C PHE A 244 -5.74 7.46 -10.82
N ASP A 245 -6.79 7.35 -11.62
CA ASP A 245 -6.72 7.15 -13.07
C ASP A 245 -7.05 8.44 -13.84
N PRO A 246 -6.06 9.15 -14.39
CA PRO A 246 -6.29 10.37 -15.17
C PRO A 246 -7.16 10.17 -16.42
N THR A 247 -7.15 8.98 -17.03
CA THR A 247 -7.96 8.70 -18.23
C THR A 247 -9.46 8.62 -17.92
N ASN A 248 -9.80 8.34 -16.66
CA ASN A 248 -11.16 8.23 -16.14
C ASN A 248 -11.62 9.49 -15.37
N ASP A 249 -10.78 10.50 -15.23
CA ASP A 249 -11.14 11.77 -14.59
C ASP A 249 -11.56 12.82 -15.64
N ALA A 250 -12.63 13.56 -15.38
CA ALA A 250 -13.21 14.50 -16.35
C ALA A 250 -12.26 15.64 -16.76
N ALA A 251 -11.42 16.11 -15.84
CA ALA A 251 -10.49 17.21 -16.08
C ALA A 251 -9.11 16.72 -16.51
N MET A 252 -8.52 15.77 -15.78
CA MET A 252 -7.17 15.28 -16.06
C MET A 252 -7.05 14.52 -17.37
N ARG A 253 -8.12 13.89 -17.87
CA ARG A 253 -8.10 13.24 -19.18
C ARG A 253 -7.74 14.17 -20.35
N ARG A 254 -7.85 15.50 -20.15
CA ARG A 254 -7.43 16.50 -21.16
C ARG A 254 -5.93 16.52 -21.35
N LEU A 255 -5.17 16.08 -20.34
CA LEU A 255 -3.71 15.95 -20.36
C LEU A 255 -3.26 14.64 -21.02
N CYS A 256 -4.18 13.65 -21.14
CA CYS A 256 -3.84 12.33 -21.64
C CYS A 256 -3.74 12.30 -23.18
N ASN A 257 -2.87 11.41 -23.66
CA ASN A 257 -2.71 11.15 -25.09
C ASN A 257 -4.02 10.60 -25.69
N ARG A 258 -4.58 11.31 -26.67
CA ARG A 258 -5.82 10.92 -27.32
C ARG A 258 -5.74 9.64 -28.14
N GLN A 259 -4.54 9.17 -28.45
CA GLN A 259 -4.29 7.91 -29.15
C GLN A 259 -4.34 6.68 -28.22
N ASP A 260 -4.35 6.91 -26.91
CA ASP A 260 -4.49 5.81 -25.94
C ASP A 260 -5.86 5.13 -26.13
N PRO A 261 -5.90 3.82 -26.39
CA PRO A 261 -7.16 3.08 -26.55
C PRO A 261 -8.10 3.20 -25.35
N GLN A 262 -7.59 3.48 -24.17
CA GLN A 262 -8.35 3.66 -22.93
C GLN A 262 -9.16 4.97 -22.93
N MET A 263 -8.78 5.95 -23.76
CA MET A 263 -9.48 7.22 -23.92
C MET A 263 -10.78 7.11 -24.73
N ALA A 264 -10.96 6.04 -25.49
CA ALA A 264 -12.09 5.87 -26.38
C ALA A 264 -13.44 5.69 -25.65
N ASP A 265 -13.42 5.30 -24.37
CA ASP A 265 -14.63 4.99 -23.61
C ASP A 265 -15.01 6.16 -22.69
N ALA A 266 -15.77 7.11 -23.23
CA ALA A 266 -16.28 8.27 -22.50
C ALA A 266 -17.29 7.88 -21.38
N ALA A 267 -17.89 6.69 -21.46
CA ALA A 267 -18.84 6.21 -20.46
C ALA A 267 -18.18 5.79 -19.13
N LYS A 268 -16.85 5.69 -19.09
CA LYS A 268 -16.09 5.26 -17.91
C LYS A 268 -15.62 6.38 -17.00
N VAL A 269 -16.00 7.63 -17.28
CA VAL A 269 -15.64 8.74 -16.38
C VAL A 269 -16.27 8.50 -15.02
N SER A 270 -15.44 8.33 -14.00
CA SER A 270 -15.86 8.12 -12.61
C SER A 270 -15.44 9.30 -11.74
N ASP A 271 -16.30 9.68 -10.79
CA ASP A 271 -15.94 10.68 -9.80
C ASP A 271 -15.03 10.02 -8.73
N GLN A 272 -13.73 10.08 -8.96
CA GLN A 272 -12.74 9.47 -8.07
C GLN A 272 -12.62 10.21 -6.73
N ALA A 273 -13.05 11.48 -6.67
CA ALA A 273 -13.16 12.23 -5.42
C ALA A 273 -14.27 11.65 -4.52
N VAL A 274 -15.40 11.27 -5.11
CA VAL A 274 -16.49 10.59 -4.37
C VAL A 274 -16.02 9.23 -3.85
N LEU A 275 -15.28 8.49 -4.64
CA LEU A 275 -14.72 7.19 -4.22
C LEU A 275 -13.74 7.34 -3.05
N LEU A 276 -12.86 8.34 -3.12
CA LEU A 276 -11.94 8.67 -2.02
C LEU A 276 -12.71 9.10 -0.76
N ALA A 277 -13.74 9.93 -0.90
CA ALA A 277 -14.58 10.37 0.21
C ALA A 277 -15.31 9.20 0.87
N GLU A 278 -15.81 8.24 0.08
CA GLU A 278 -16.46 7.03 0.60
C GLU A 278 -15.45 6.14 1.35
N MET A 279 -14.23 5.95 0.83
CA MET A 279 -13.15 5.26 1.53
C MET A 279 -12.87 5.92 2.89
N ILE A 280 -12.73 7.24 2.92
CA ILE A 280 -12.53 8.03 4.15
C ILE A 280 -13.66 7.80 5.14
N ASN A 281 -14.92 7.86 4.70
CA ASN A 281 -16.10 7.65 5.54
C ASN A 281 -16.11 6.24 6.17
N ARG A 282 -15.69 5.22 5.42
CA ARG A 282 -15.60 3.84 5.93
C ARG A 282 -14.50 3.69 6.97
N ILE A 283 -13.31 4.25 6.73
CA ILE A 283 -12.22 4.25 7.72
C ILE A 283 -12.69 4.94 9.00
N ARG A 284 -13.32 6.11 8.89
CA ARG A 284 -13.87 6.84 10.03
C ARG A 284 -14.85 6.01 10.86
N ARG A 285 -15.82 5.39 10.19
CA ARG A 285 -16.83 4.54 10.84
C ARG A 285 -16.21 3.33 11.55
N HIS A 286 -15.32 2.61 10.86
CA HIS A 286 -14.70 1.40 11.42
C HIS A 286 -13.72 1.68 12.56
N ARG A 287 -13.02 2.83 12.53
CA ARG A 287 -12.12 3.27 13.62
C ARG A 287 -12.80 4.14 14.67
N ASN A 288 -14.10 4.40 14.53
CA ASN A 288 -14.86 5.28 15.42
C ASN A 288 -14.22 6.67 15.63
N MET A 289 -13.66 7.24 14.54
CA MET A 289 -12.92 8.50 14.59
C MET A 289 -13.85 9.71 14.64
N ALA A 290 -13.48 10.73 15.43
CA ALA A 290 -14.16 12.02 15.44
C ALA A 290 -14.03 12.77 14.10
N ALA A 291 -14.96 13.69 13.81
CA ALA A 291 -14.96 14.44 12.55
C ALA A 291 -13.70 15.30 12.34
N SER A 292 -13.08 15.79 13.42
CA SER A 292 -11.86 16.62 13.40
C SER A 292 -10.57 15.82 13.44
N GLU A 293 -10.65 14.51 13.64
CA GLU A 293 -9.48 13.64 13.78
C GLU A 293 -8.92 13.26 12.42
N LYS A 294 -7.60 13.30 12.31
CA LYS A 294 -6.87 12.83 11.12
C LYS A 294 -6.33 11.41 11.33
N ALA A 295 -6.46 10.60 10.30
CA ALA A 295 -5.91 9.25 10.32
C ALA A 295 -4.38 9.26 10.25
N ASP A 296 -3.75 8.44 11.07
CA ASP A 296 -2.31 8.20 11.08
C ASP A 296 -1.90 7.03 10.18
N ILE A 297 -2.69 6.77 9.15
CA ILE A 297 -2.39 5.82 8.09
C ILE A 297 -1.75 6.62 6.95
N PRO A 298 -0.53 6.32 6.49
CA PRO A 298 0.04 6.98 5.32
C PRO A 298 -0.78 6.64 4.06
N LEU A 299 -1.12 7.67 3.30
CA LEU A 299 -1.79 7.56 2.02
C LEU A 299 -0.82 7.91 0.89
N VAL A 300 -0.72 7.04 -0.11
CA VAL A 300 -0.06 7.34 -1.37
C VAL A 300 -1.12 7.42 -2.48
N ILE A 301 -1.30 8.60 -3.06
CA ILE A 301 -2.08 8.78 -4.28
C ILE A 301 -1.16 8.48 -5.45
N ALA A 302 -1.27 7.27 -5.99
CA ALA A 302 -0.56 6.83 -7.17
C ALA A 302 -1.32 7.29 -8.41
N VAL A 303 -0.81 8.34 -9.07
CA VAL A 303 -1.41 8.86 -10.31
C VAL A 303 -0.96 7.98 -11.46
N ALA A 304 -1.86 7.08 -11.85
CA ALA A 304 -1.60 5.97 -12.75
C ALA A 304 -1.46 6.41 -14.22
N LYS A 305 -1.03 5.46 -15.06
CA LYS A 305 -0.92 5.65 -16.52
C LYS A 305 -0.08 6.87 -16.88
N TYR A 306 1.04 7.06 -16.18
CA TYR A 306 1.96 8.19 -16.40
C TYR A 306 2.40 8.28 -17.87
N ASP A 307 2.56 7.15 -18.54
CA ASP A 307 2.83 7.05 -19.98
C ASP A 307 1.82 7.84 -20.85
N ALA A 308 0.56 7.94 -20.44
CA ALA A 308 -0.47 8.64 -21.18
C ALA A 308 -0.43 10.18 -21.01
N TRP A 309 0.12 10.69 -19.91
CA TRP A 309 0.10 12.12 -19.58
C TRP A 309 1.48 12.75 -19.28
N ARG A 310 2.56 11.98 -19.41
CA ARG A 310 3.94 12.38 -19.08
C ARG A 310 4.38 13.72 -19.70
N GLY A 311 3.86 14.10 -20.88
CA GLY A 311 4.19 15.36 -21.55
C GLY A 311 3.76 16.63 -20.81
N HIS A 312 2.97 16.51 -19.75
CA HIS A 312 2.45 17.61 -18.92
C HIS A 312 3.07 17.64 -17.51
N PHE A 313 4.09 16.83 -17.25
CA PHE A 313 4.74 16.73 -15.95
C PHE A 313 6.25 16.94 -16.12
N ALA A 314 6.77 18.05 -15.56
CA ALA A 314 8.17 18.44 -15.74
C ALA A 314 9.20 17.51 -15.07
N PRO A 315 9.00 16.98 -13.84
CA PRO A 315 9.84 15.89 -13.36
C PRO A 315 9.68 14.68 -14.26
N GLU A 316 10.82 14.07 -14.65
CA GLU A 316 10.84 12.85 -15.46
C GLU A 316 11.22 11.68 -14.55
N PRO A 317 10.24 11.00 -13.92
CA PRO A 317 10.49 9.95 -12.92
C PRO A 317 11.46 8.87 -13.39
N GLU A 318 11.39 8.48 -14.65
CA GLU A 318 12.26 7.48 -15.27
C GLU A 318 13.75 7.85 -15.28
N LYS A 319 14.08 9.12 -15.06
CA LYS A 319 15.47 9.62 -14.99
C LYS A 319 15.96 9.79 -13.56
N LEU A 320 15.08 9.67 -12.56
CA LEU A 320 15.40 9.92 -11.17
C LEU A 320 15.72 8.59 -10.46
N LYS A 321 16.80 8.58 -9.68
CA LYS A 321 17.13 7.47 -8.80
C LYS A 321 16.55 7.75 -7.41
N THR A 322 15.58 6.97 -7.00
CA THR A 322 14.90 7.10 -5.72
C THR A 322 15.58 6.36 -4.58
N VAL A 323 16.58 5.55 -4.87
CA VAL A 323 17.35 4.81 -3.90
C VAL A 323 18.81 5.24 -3.96
N VAL A 324 19.38 5.57 -2.81
CA VAL A 324 20.79 5.90 -2.62
C VAL A 324 21.48 4.67 -2.03
N GLU A 325 22.44 4.13 -2.76
CA GLU A 325 23.32 3.07 -2.26
C GLU A 325 24.37 3.69 -1.32
N SER A 326 24.54 3.10 -0.14
CA SER A 326 25.59 3.52 0.78
C SER A 326 26.87 2.73 0.52
N ALA A 327 28.01 3.42 0.43
CA ALA A 327 29.31 2.77 0.23
C ALA A 327 29.70 1.81 1.37
N ASP A 328 29.17 2.03 2.58
CA ASP A 328 29.51 1.29 3.80
C ASP A 328 28.46 0.25 4.24
N CYS A 329 27.31 0.23 3.59
CA CYS A 329 26.20 -0.65 3.97
C CYS A 329 25.53 -1.19 2.71
N SER A 330 25.24 -2.49 2.71
CA SER A 330 24.45 -3.17 1.69
C SER A 330 22.97 -2.72 1.66
N ASP A 331 22.56 -1.86 2.59
CA ASP A 331 21.17 -1.42 2.70
C ASP A 331 20.95 -0.08 1.99
N GLY A 332 20.23 -0.12 0.89
CA GLY A 332 19.74 1.07 0.21
C GLY A 332 18.87 1.94 1.12
N LYS A 333 18.87 3.23 0.85
CA LYS A 333 17.99 4.20 1.51
C LYS A 333 17.21 4.95 0.45
N LEU A 334 15.95 5.25 0.74
CA LEU A 334 15.17 6.11 -0.13
C LEU A 334 15.72 7.54 -0.12
N ASP A 335 15.84 8.16 -1.27
CA ASP A 335 16.04 9.60 -1.37
C ASP A 335 14.70 10.32 -1.15
N ILE A 336 14.46 10.66 0.11
CA ILE A 336 13.23 11.33 0.52
C ILE A 336 13.11 12.72 -0.11
N GLY A 337 14.24 13.38 -0.39
CA GLY A 337 14.23 14.68 -1.05
C GLY A 337 13.68 14.63 -2.47
N ILE A 338 14.09 13.66 -3.26
CA ILE A 338 13.56 13.44 -4.62
C ILE A 338 12.06 13.11 -4.54
N LEU A 339 11.67 12.18 -3.67
CA LEU A 339 10.27 11.78 -3.52
C LEU A 339 9.38 12.93 -3.06
N GLN A 340 9.81 13.75 -2.10
CA GLN A 340 9.09 14.94 -1.65
C GLN A 340 8.96 15.99 -2.76
N GLN A 341 10.01 16.20 -3.56
CA GLN A 341 9.99 17.15 -4.66
C GLN A 341 9.02 16.73 -5.78
N VAL A 342 9.07 15.46 -6.18
CA VAL A 342 8.14 14.91 -7.19
C VAL A 342 6.71 14.93 -6.67
N SER A 343 6.51 14.52 -5.42
CA SER A 343 5.19 14.55 -4.77
C SER A 343 4.62 15.96 -4.70
N PHE A 344 5.44 16.97 -4.37
CA PHE A 344 5.02 18.37 -4.37
C PHE A 344 4.61 18.86 -5.76
N ALA A 345 5.42 18.57 -6.78
CA ALA A 345 5.13 18.96 -8.16
C ALA A 345 3.82 18.32 -8.66
N LEU A 346 3.62 17.02 -8.36
CA LEU A 346 2.40 16.32 -8.77
C LEU A 346 1.17 16.79 -7.98
N ARG A 347 1.32 17.11 -6.70
CA ARG A 347 0.28 17.73 -5.89
C ARG A 347 -0.20 19.06 -6.51
N GLU A 348 0.73 19.92 -6.92
CA GLU A 348 0.37 21.20 -7.57
C GLU A 348 -0.39 20.98 -8.88
N LEU A 349 0.02 20.01 -9.70
CA LEU A 349 -0.71 19.61 -10.90
C LEU A 349 -2.12 19.10 -10.55
N MET A 350 -2.25 18.23 -9.55
CA MET A 350 -3.54 17.71 -9.12
C MET A 350 -4.43 18.77 -8.49
N LEU A 351 -3.89 19.79 -7.84
CA LEU A 351 -4.68 20.93 -7.34
C LEU A 351 -5.31 21.73 -8.48
N GLU A 352 -4.69 21.76 -9.65
CA GLU A 352 -5.25 22.45 -10.83
C GLU A 352 -6.39 21.64 -11.46
N TYR A 353 -6.26 20.29 -11.55
CA TYR A 353 -7.17 19.45 -12.31
C TYR A 353 -8.12 18.60 -11.47
N ALA A 354 -7.71 18.18 -10.29
CA ALA A 354 -8.48 17.33 -9.37
C ALA A 354 -8.44 17.85 -7.92
N PRO A 355 -8.78 19.13 -7.65
CA PRO A 355 -8.62 19.76 -6.33
C PRO A 355 -9.42 19.05 -5.22
N ALA A 356 -10.55 18.45 -5.54
CA ALA A 356 -11.37 17.74 -4.57
C ALA A 356 -10.66 16.50 -4.01
N VAL A 357 -9.88 15.78 -4.83
CA VAL A 357 -9.08 14.62 -4.40
C VAL A 357 -8.00 15.06 -3.43
N VAL A 358 -7.23 16.11 -3.79
CA VAL A 358 -6.16 16.64 -2.92
C VAL A 358 -6.73 17.12 -1.59
N SER A 359 -7.78 17.94 -1.64
CA SER A 359 -8.39 18.52 -0.44
C SER A 359 -8.96 17.44 0.50
N SER A 360 -9.63 16.43 -0.04
CA SER A 360 -10.19 15.33 0.77
C SER A 360 -9.10 14.49 1.41
N ALA A 361 -8.04 14.16 0.66
CA ALA A 361 -6.90 13.40 1.17
C ALA A 361 -6.20 14.15 2.32
N GLU A 362 -5.82 15.41 2.10
CA GLU A 362 -5.07 16.20 3.08
C GLU A 362 -5.90 16.64 4.28
N ALA A 363 -7.23 16.69 4.16
CA ALA A 363 -8.12 16.95 5.27
C ALA A 363 -8.21 15.77 6.25
N PHE A 364 -8.08 14.54 5.75
CA PHE A 364 -8.27 13.34 6.57
C PHE A 364 -6.97 12.64 6.97
N PHE A 365 -5.98 12.55 6.07
CA PHE A 365 -4.72 11.87 6.36
C PHE A 365 -3.64 12.85 6.82
N ARG A 366 -2.82 12.43 7.79
CA ARG A 366 -1.68 13.23 8.27
C ARG A 366 -0.53 13.24 7.27
N ARG A 367 -0.33 12.12 6.56
CA ARG A 367 0.75 11.89 5.59
C ARG A 367 0.14 11.52 4.26
N VAL A 368 0.37 12.36 3.24
CA VAL A 368 -0.17 12.18 1.89
C VAL A 368 0.94 12.39 0.88
N TRP A 369 1.19 11.38 0.07
CA TRP A 369 2.15 11.40 -1.01
C TRP A 369 1.45 11.33 -2.36
N PHE A 370 2.01 12.01 -3.35
CA PHE A 370 1.54 11.98 -4.73
C PHE A 370 2.66 11.44 -5.60
N VAL A 371 2.42 10.31 -6.28
CA VAL A 371 3.45 9.56 -7.00
C VAL A 371 2.96 9.26 -8.42
N PRO A 372 3.69 9.65 -9.48
CA PRO A 372 3.35 9.23 -10.84
C PRO A 372 3.73 7.76 -11.04
N VAL A 373 2.83 6.97 -11.62
CA VAL A 373 3.04 5.53 -11.81
C VAL A 373 2.64 5.12 -13.22
N SER A 374 3.48 4.35 -13.90
CA SER A 374 3.07 3.60 -15.09
C SER A 374 3.38 2.12 -14.90
N ASN A 375 2.34 1.30 -14.88
CA ASN A 375 2.49 -0.16 -14.75
C ASN A 375 3.27 -0.77 -15.91
N PHE A 376 3.28 -0.09 -17.05
CA PHE A 376 3.81 -0.62 -18.30
C PHE A 376 4.92 0.23 -18.91
N GLY A 377 4.95 1.54 -18.64
CA GLY A 377 5.87 2.50 -19.26
C GLY A 377 5.61 2.75 -20.75
N CYS A 378 4.57 2.12 -21.31
CA CYS A 378 4.15 2.24 -22.70
C CYS A 378 2.61 2.36 -22.78
N LEU A 379 2.12 2.87 -23.92
CA LEU A 379 0.68 2.97 -24.17
C LEU A 379 0.08 1.57 -24.35
N ALA A 380 -1.14 1.39 -23.84
CA ALA A 380 -1.92 0.19 -24.06
C ALA A 380 -2.24 -0.03 -25.53
N ARG A 381 -2.46 -1.28 -25.93
CA ARG A 381 -2.84 -1.67 -27.29
C ARG A 381 -4.10 -2.52 -27.28
N ARG A 382 -4.76 -2.64 -28.44
CA ARG A 382 -5.88 -3.56 -28.62
C ARG A 382 -5.39 -4.85 -29.27
N ASP A 383 -5.88 -5.99 -28.77
CA ASP A 383 -5.70 -7.28 -29.42
C ASP A 383 -6.65 -7.42 -30.64
N ALA A 384 -6.58 -8.56 -31.32
CA ALA A 384 -7.42 -8.88 -32.47
C ALA A 384 -8.94 -8.94 -32.13
N ASN A 385 -9.28 -9.15 -30.86
CA ASN A 385 -10.65 -9.23 -30.35
C ASN A 385 -11.14 -7.87 -29.81
N GLY A 386 -10.29 -6.83 -29.86
CA GLY A 386 -10.59 -5.49 -29.37
C GLY A 386 -10.36 -5.28 -27.86
N TYR A 387 -9.84 -6.28 -27.14
CA TYR A 387 -9.47 -6.13 -25.73
C TYR A 387 -8.23 -5.26 -25.58
N ILE A 388 -8.23 -4.43 -24.54
CA ILE A 388 -7.10 -3.54 -24.23
C ILE A 388 -6.10 -4.31 -23.36
N GLY A 389 -4.87 -4.35 -23.80
CA GLY A 389 -3.76 -5.02 -23.12
C GLY A 389 -2.44 -4.32 -23.43
N ILE A 390 -1.36 -5.04 -23.27
CA ILE A 390 0.01 -4.54 -23.45
C ILE A 390 0.82 -5.51 -24.28
N VAL A 391 1.89 -5.00 -24.89
CA VAL A 391 2.89 -5.83 -25.59
C VAL A 391 4.05 -6.08 -24.64
N PRO A 392 4.29 -7.34 -24.22
CA PRO A 392 5.32 -7.67 -23.23
C PRO A 392 6.75 -7.24 -23.60
N GLU A 393 7.07 -7.12 -24.89
CA GLU A 393 8.37 -6.63 -25.37
C GLU A 393 8.59 -5.14 -25.11
N GLU A 394 7.50 -4.35 -24.98
CA GLU A 394 7.52 -2.90 -24.76
C GLU A 394 7.50 -2.51 -23.28
N LEU A 395 7.44 -3.50 -22.37
CA LEU A 395 7.30 -3.26 -20.93
C LEU A 395 8.55 -2.63 -20.31
N HIS A 396 8.36 -1.50 -19.66
CA HIS A 396 9.34 -0.84 -18.80
C HIS A 396 8.62 -0.06 -17.70
N PRO A 397 8.12 -0.74 -16.65
CA PRO A 397 7.39 -0.09 -15.57
C PRO A 397 8.13 1.14 -15.00
N ILE A 398 7.38 2.18 -14.67
CA ILE A 398 7.94 3.44 -14.15
C ILE A 398 7.33 3.69 -12.78
N TRP A 399 8.16 3.75 -11.75
CA TRP A 399 7.81 4.07 -10.37
C TRP A 399 6.64 3.23 -9.81
N VAL A 400 6.60 1.96 -10.15
CA VAL A 400 5.56 1.05 -9.61
C VAL A 400 5.84 0.65 -8.16
N GLU A 401 7.13 0.60 -7.77
CA GLU A 401 7.58 0.25 -6.43
C GLU A 401 7.49 1.42 -5.45
N GLU A 402 7.71 2.64 -5.92
CA GLU A 402 7.83 3.83 -5.08
C GLU A 402 6.63 4.04 -4.14
N PRO A 403 5.37 3.84 -4.56
CA PRO A 403 4.25 3.94 -3.62
C PRO A 403 4.39 3.00 -2.43
N PHE A 404 4.83 1.78 -2.65
CA PHE A 404 5.01 0.79 -1.58
C PHE A 404 6.29 1.04 -0.77
N LEU A 405 7.39 1.39 -1.42
CA LEU A 405 8.63 1.76 -0.73
C LEU A 405 8.43 2.98 0.19
N ILE A 406 7.64 3.96 -0.23
CA ILE A 406 7.23 5.09 0.62
C ILE A 406 6.46 4.58 1.84
N LEU A 407 5.52 3.66 1.68
CA LEU A 407 4.78 3.09 2.81
C LEU A 407 5.70 2.33 3.76
N LEU A 408 6.66 1.56 3.26
CA LEU A 408 7.67 0.89 4.09
C LEU A 408 8.54 1.90 4.86
N TYR A 409 8.91 3.01 4.22
CA TYR A 409 9.64 4.10 4.88
C TYR A 409 8.80 4.77 5.98
N GLU A 410 7.56 5.09 5.71
CA GLU A 410 6.64 5.71 6.67
C GLU A 410 6.35 4.82 7.88
N LEU A 411 6.45 3.51 7.71
CA LEU A 411 6.36 2.51 8.79
C LEU A 411 7.71 2.24 9.47
N GLY A 412 8.80 2.89 9.05
CA GLY A 412 10.14 2.67 9.60
C GLY A 412 10.77 1.33 9.24
N LEU A 413 10.21 0.60 8.27
CA LEU A 413 10.71 -0.70 7.82
C LEU A 413 11.95 -0.56 6.92
N ILE A 414 12.06 0.52 6.15
CA ILE A 414 13.26 0.85 5.37
C ILE A 414 13.77 2.25 5.72
N GLY A 415 15.06 2.49 5.49
CA GLY A 415 15.70 3.78 5.76
C GLY A 415 15.46 4.81 4.65
N GLY A 416 15.55 6.10 5.01
CA GLY A 416 15.53 7.20 4.05
C GLY A 416 16.62 8.24 4.34
N THR A 417 17.00 9.01 3.33
CA THR A 417 17.91 10.16 3.44
C THR A 417 17.13 11.43 3.20
N LEU A 418 17.24 12.37 4.13
CA LEU A 418 16.66 13.70 3.97
C LEU A 418 17.58 14.61 3.14
N PRO A 419 17.02 15.56 2.38
CA PRO A 419 17.82 16.45 1.54
C PRO A 419 18.68 17.40 2.35
N GLU A 420 19.86 17.74 1.82
CA GLU A 420 20.70 18.78 2.40
C GLU A 420 20.04 20.15 2.29
N ARG A 421 20.14 20.93 3.36
CA ARG A 421 19.56 22.29 3.48
C ARG A 421 20.48 23.40 2.96
N SER A 422 21.62 23.06 2.42
CA SER A 422 22.57 24.01 1.82
C SER A 422 21.95 24.74 0.63
N GLY A 423 22.22 26.03 0.48
CA GLY A 423 21.71 26.84 -0.63
C GLY A 423 20.22 27.18 -0.59
N CYS A 424 19.53 26.93 0.51
CA CYS A 424 18.13 27.34 0.67
C CYS A 424 18.02 28.85 0.94
N VAL A 425 16.88 29.44 0.53
CA VAL A 425 16.55 30.84 0.79
C VAL A 425 16.52 31.08 2.30
N PRO A 426 17.36 32.01 2.82
CA PRO A 426 17.36 32.31 4.26
C PRO A 426 16.07 33.05 4.67
N GLY A 427 15.62 32.80 5.91
CA GLY A 427 14.48 33.52 6.50
C GLY A 427 13.13 33.22 5.85
N PHE A 428 12.99 32.08 5.17
CA PHE A 428 11.71 31.67 4.59
C PHE A 428 10.68 31.38 5.70
N ASP A 429 9.58 32.19 5.70
CA ASP A 429 8.51 32.06 6.71
C ASP A 429 7.65 30.82 6.44
N CYS A 430 8.01 29.75 7.12
CA CYS A 430 7.34 28.47 7.06
C CYS A 430 7.16 27.92 8.49
N ARG A 431 5.91 27.58 8.87
CA ARG A 431 5.54 27.24 10.24
C ARG A 431 4.77 25.94 10.29
N VAL A 432 4.99 25.19 11.36
CA VAL A 432 4.14 24.04 11.71
C VAL A 432 2.88 24.56 12.39
N SER A 433 1.73 24.16 11.87
CA SER A 433 0.40 24.50 12.39
C SER A 433 -0.41 23.20 12.55
N GLY A 434 -0.46 22.68 13.78
CA GLY A 434 -1.03 21.35 14.03
C GLY A 434 -0.26 20.25 13.28
N ASP A 435 -0.97 19.45 12.50
CA ASP A 435 -0.42 18.37 11.68
C ASP A 435 -0.05 18.84 10.24
N SER A 436 0.09 20.14 10.02
CA SER A 436 0.33 20.70 8.70
C SER A 436 1.45 21.73 8.74
N ILE A 437 2.12 21.91 7.61
CA ILE A 437 3.12 22.94 7.38
C ILE A 437 2.45 24.07 6.61
N MET A 438 2.57 25.30 7.10
CA MET A 438 1.96 26.47 6.50
C MET A 438 3.02 27.44 6.02
N PHE A 439 2.89 27.91 4.79
CA PHE A 439 3.72 28.99 4.23
C PHE A 439 2.98 29.75 3.15
N ARG A 440 3.57 30.86 2.71
CA ARG A 440 3.11 31.62 1.53
C ARG A 440 3.93 31.21 0.31
N HIS A 441 3.26 30.70 -0.71
CA HIS A 441 3.94 30.22 -1.94
C HIS A 441 4.75 31.34 -2.59
N PRO A 442 6.07 31.17 -2.80
CA PRO A 442 6.95 32.26 -3.20
C PRO A 442 6.64 32.91 -4.57
N VAL A 443 6.04 32.15 -5.47
CA VAL A 443 5.72 32.63 -6.82
C VAL A 443 4.28 33.15 -6.91
N SER A 444 3.30 32.38 -6.41
CA SER A 444 1.88 32.74 -6.54
C SER A 444 1.37 33.64 -5.40
N GLY A 445 2.11 33.78 -4.30
CA GLY A 445 1.69 34.51 -3.10
C GLY A 445 0.54 33.84 -2.32
N LYS A 446 0.02 32.73 -2.79
CA LYS A 446 -1.09 32.01 -2.13
C LYS A 446 -0.61 31.32 -0.85
N ARG A 447 -1.50 31.18 0.12
CA ARG A 447 -1.26 30.38 1.33
C ARG A 447 -1.31 28.91 0.94
N VAL A 448 -0.28 28.14 1.35
CA VAL A 448 -0.16 26.71 1.15
C VAL A 448 -0.16 26.01 2.49
N LEU A 449 -0.88 24.90 2.57
CA LEU A 449 -0.84 23.94 3.68
C LEU A 449 -0.36 22.61 3.11
N LEU A 450 0.70 22.07 3.67
CA LEU A 450 1.23 20.77 3.31
C LEU A 450 1.06 19.77 4.47
N PRO A 451 0.85 18.49 4.16
CA PRO A 451 0.87 17.40 5.14
C PRO A 451 2.21 17.24 5.84
N SER A 452 2.22 16.48 6.95
CA SER A 452 3.43 16.31 7.79
C SER A 452 4.58 15.55 7.11
N ASN A 453 4.32 14.76 6.08
CA ASN A 453 5.37 14.07 5.31
C ASN A 453 6.34 15.03 4.57
N TYR A 454 6.04 16.33 4.53
CA TYR A 454 6.98 17.35 4.03
C TYR A 454 7.84 17.99 5.13
N LEU A 455 7.77 17.54 6.39
CA LEU A 455 8.71 17.98 7.43
C LEU A 455 10.14 17.59 7.02
N GLY A 456 11.07 18.53 7.20
CA GLY A 456 12.45 18.34 6.77
C GLY A 456 12.72 18.45 5.27
N ALA A 457 11.70 18.58 4.44
CA ALA A 457 11.84 18.72 2.99
C ALA A 457 12.63 19.96 2.58
N VAL A 458 13.26 19.88 1.42
CA VAL A 458 13.77 21.03 0.68
C VAL A 458 13.05 21.04 -0.67
N LEU A 459 12.15 21.99 -0.86
CA LEU A 459 11.35 22.11 -2.07
C LEU A 459 11.96 23.15 -3.01
N GLU A 460 12.11 22.79 -4.27
CA GLU A 460 12.44 23.72 -5.34
C GLU A 460 11.16 24.33 -5.91
N ILE A 461 11.00 25.64 -5.74
CA ILE A 461 9.85 26.39 -6.23
C ILE A 461 10.35 27.50 -7.13
N GLY A 462 10.04 27.42 -8.43
CA GLY A 462 10.69 28.24 -9.44
C GLY A 462 12.15 27.81 -9.61
N LYS A 463 13.09 28.73 -9.36
CA LYS A 463 14.55 28.46 -9.45
C LYS A 463 15.25 28.54 -8.08
N LYS A 464 14.51 28.46 -6.99
CA LYS A 464 15.03 28.61 -5.63
C LYS A 464 14.62 27.46 -4.74
N ARG A 465 15.50 27.10 -3.80
CA ARG A 465 15.31 26.04 -2.82
C ARG A 465 14.77 26.61 -1.50
N TYR A 466 13.76 25.97 -0.93
CA TYR A 466 13.08 26.39 0.29
C TYR A 466 13.04 25.24 1.29
N ALA A 467 13.65 25.45 2.48
CA ALA A 467 13.67 24.43 3.51
C ALA A 467 12.39 24.47 4.35
N MET A 468 11.72 23.35 4.45
CA MET A 468 10.57 23.15 5.35
C MET A 468 11.04 22.96 6.81
N PRO A 469 10.19 23.21 7.82
CA PRO A 469 10.54 22.99 9.22
C PRO A 469 11.02 21.54 9.46
N PRO A 470 12.00 21.33 10.34
CA PRO A 470 12.40 19.99 10.72
C PRO A 470 11.31 19.29 11.52
N GLU A 471 11.34 17.98 11.56
CA GLU A 471 10.49 17.19 12.44
C GLU A 471 10.76 17.53 13.91
N ARG A 472 9.71 17.64 14.74
CA ARG A 472 9.85 17.95 16.17
C ARG A 472 10.59 16.80 16.86
N GLY A 473 11.82 17.02 17.33
CA GLY A 473 12.62 16.04 18.05
C GLY A 473 14.04 15.85 17.53
N THR A 474 14.40 16.36 16.35
CA THR A 474 15.79 16.36 15.85
C THR A 474 16.52 17.65 16.25
N HIS A 475 16.67 17.94 17.53
CA HIS A 475 17.72 18.85 17.98
C HIS A 475 19.06 18.12 17.81
N ALA A 476 19.73 18.38 16.71
CA ALA A 476 21.18 18.18 16.60
C ALA A 476 21.85 18.96 17.74
N GLY A 477 22.46 18.22 18.65
CA GLY A 477 23.22 18.82 19.76
C GLY A 477 24.34 19.66 19.23
N THR A 478 24.15 20.96 19.15
CA THR A 478 25.21 21.94 19.30
C THR A 478 25.31 22.24 20.81
N ARG A 479 26.24 21.56 21.46
CA ARG A 479 26.79 22.03 22.72
C ARG A 479 27.49 23.39 22.44
N GLY A 480 26.73 24.44 22.58
CA GLY A 480 27.26 25.79 22.78
C GLY A 480 27.59 25.94 24.26
N THR A 481 28.83 26.18 24.52
CA THR A 481 29.45 26.52 25.82
C THR A 481 28.60 27.45 26.64
N ALA A 482 28.49 27.10 27.91
CA ALA A 482 27.98 27.92 28.97
C ALA A 482 28.73 29.27 29.05
N ALA A 483 27.99 30.32 29.15
CA ALA A 483 28.47 31.56 29.75
C ALA A 483 27.31 32.19 30.55
N GLY A 484 27.51 32.12 31.87
CA GLY A 484 27.30 33.22 32.81
C GLY A 484 25.87 33.57 33.19
N ASP A 485 25.56 33.18 34.40
CA ASP A 485 24.74 33.90 35.38
C ASP A 485 24.50 35.38 35.07
N LEU A 486 23.29 35.89 35.35
CA LEU A 486 23.06 36.96 36.33
C LEU A 486 21.64 37.55 36.27
N TRP A 487 21.07 37.61 37.49
CA TRP A 487 20.05 38.53 37.99
C TRP A 487 18.55 38.28 37.66
N SER A 488 17.85 38.02 38.54
CA SER A 488 17.11 38.24 39.81
C SER A 488 15.69 37.72 39.67
#